data_db0bbfb2a3ba04aa1f1b48b044bd4f93
#
_entry.id   db0bbfb2a3ba04aa1f1b48b044bd4f93
#
_cell.length_a   1.000
_cell.length_b   1.000
_cell.length_c   1.000
_cell.angle_alpha   90.00
_cell.angle_beta   90.00
_cell.angle_gamma   90.00
#
_symmetry.space_group_name_H-M   'P 1'
#
loop_
_entity.id
_entity.type
_entity.pdbx_description
1 polymer ?
#
loop_
_entity_poly.entity_id
_entity_poly.type
_entity_poly.pdbx_seq_one_letter_code
_entity_poly.pdbx_strand_id
1 'polypeptide(L)'
;LTWEIFRDTLIEQAEQGVDYFTIHAGVRLAYIHLTAQRRTGIVSRGGSIMAKWCMAHHRESFLYEHFEDICDIMKAYDVSFSLGDGLRPGCASDANDEAQFAELHTLGELTQVAWKHDVQTMIEGPGHVPMHMIQANMTEQLKTCHEAPFYTLGPLTIDIAPGYDHIASAIGAAMIGWMGTAMLCYVTPKEHLGLPDRDDVKQGIIAYKIA
;
A
#
# COMPACT_ATOMS: atom_id res chain seq x y z
N LEU A 1 -13.48 13.58 9.54
CA LEU A 1 -13.38 12.11 9.49
C LEU A 1 -13.29 11.59 10.92
N THR A 2 -14.19 10.67 11.30
CA THR A 2 -14.23 10.00 12.61
C THR A 2 -14.33 8.50 12.41
N TRP A 3 -14.10 7.72 13.47
CA TRP A 3 -14.26 6.28 13.46
C TRP A 3 -15.69 5.86 13.05
N GLU A 4 -16.72 6.51 13.62
CA GLU A 4 -18.12 6.17 13.33
C GLU A 4 -18.48 6.34 11.85
N ILE A 5 -18.07 7.46 11.24
CA ILE A 5 -18.29 7.70 9.80
C ILE A 5 -17.56 6.66 8.96
N PHE A 6 -16.33 6.33 9.32
CA PHE A 6 -15.53 5.33 8.61
C PHE A 6 -16.17 3.95 8.70
N ARG A 7 -16.53 3.53 9.93
CA ARG A 7 -17.19 2.24 10.21
C ARG A 7 -18.48 2.10 9.41
N ASP A 8 -19.36 3.10 9.46
CA ASP A 8 -20.66 3.04 8.80
C ASP A 8 -20.51 2.99 7.26
N THR A 9 -19.53 3.74 6.70
CA THR A 9 -19.18 3.67 5.28
C THR A 9 -18.60 2.30 4.89
N LEU A 10 -17.76 1.72 5.74
CA LEU A 10 -17.17 0.39 5.51
C LEU A 10 -18.27 -0.68 5.43
N ILE A 11 -19.23 -0.64 6.36
CA ILE A 11 -20.38 -1.56 6.37
C ILE A 11 -21.23 -1.36 5.12
N GLU A 12 -21.59 -0.12 4.78
CA GLU A 12 -22.39 0.18 3.59
C GLU A 12 -21.75 -0.38 2.31
N GLN A 13 -20.44 -0.21 2.15
CA GLN A 13 -19.72 -0.72 0.99
C GLN A 13 -19.58 -2.24 1.02
N ALA A 14 -19.39 -2.85 2.19
CA ALA A 14 -19.38 -4.31 2.33
C ALA A 14 -20.72 -4.92 1.91
N GLU A 15 -21.85 -4.30 2.29
CA GLU A 15 -23.19 -4.72 1.86
C GLU A 15 -23.41 -4.63 0.34
N GLN A 16 -22.64 -3.78 -0.35
CA GLN A 16 -22.64 -3.67 -1.82
C GLN A 16 -21.85 -4.79 -2.51
N GLY A 17 -21.19 -5.68 -1.75
CA GLY A 17 -20.49 -6.85 -2.27
C GLY A 17 -19.06 -6.60 -2.70
N VAL A 18 -18.32 -5.77 -1.98
CA VAL A 18 -16.88 -5.55 -2.19
C VAL A 18 -16.10 -6.78 -1.74
N ASP A 19 -15.12 -7.22 -2.53
CA ASP A 19 -14.29 -8.40 -2.22
C ASP A 19 -13.14 -8.11 -1.25
N TYR A 20 -12.57 -6.91 -1.31
CA TYR A 20 -11.52 -6.46 -0.39
C TYR A 20 -11.50 -4.93 -0.22
N PHE A 21 -10.97 -4.48 0.91
CA PHE A 21 -10.74 -3.06 1.18
C PHE A 21 -9.27 -2.76 1.39
N THR A 22 -8.81 -1.64 0.84
CA THR A 22 -7.51 -1.06 1.20
C THR A 22 -7.66 -0.23 2.47
N ILE A 23 -6.98 -0.65 3.55
CA ILE A 23 -7.02 -0.01 4.87
C ILE A 23 -5.61 0.41 5.28
N HIS A 24 -5.38 1.73 5.43
CA HIS A 24 -4.08 2.32 5.79
C HIS A 24 -3.86 2.34 7.31
N ALA A 25 -4.04 1.20 7.97
CA ALA A 25 -3.92 1.08 9.44
C ALA A 25 -2.47 1.14 9.94
N GLY A 26 -1.48 0.96 9.04
CA GLY A 26 -0.05 1.04 9.38
C GLY A 26 0.50 2.46 9.49
N VAL A 27 -0.26 3.49 9.06
CA VAL A 27 0.14 4.90 9.20
C VAL A 27 -0.09 5.38 10.63
N ARG A 28 0.95 5.27 11.44
CA ARG A 28 0.88 5.59 12.87
C ARG A 28 1.48 6.96 13.18
N LEU A 29 0.96 7.60 14.24
CA LEU A 29 1.47 8.90 14.71
C LEU A 29 2.98 8.88 14.93
N ALA A 30 3.50 7.79 15.50
CA ALA A 30 4.92 7.61 15.78
C ALA A 30 5.82 7.60 14.53
N TYR A 31 5.27 7.32 13.33
CA TYR A 31 6.07 7.17 12.10
C TYR A 31 6.06 8.42 11.21
N ILE A 32 5.14 9.35 11.45
CA ILE A 32 4.98 10.53 10.58
C ILE A 32 6.25 11.38 10.52
N HIS A 33 6.95 11.56 11.64
CA HIS A 33 8.17 12.33 11.70
C HIS A 33 9.31 11.72 10.86
N LEU A 34 9.31 10.40 10.63
CA LEU A 34 10.30 9.71 9.80
C LEU A 34 10.23 10.13 8.33
N THR A 35 9.09 10.67 7.89
CA THR A 35 8.91 11.15 6.52
C THR A 35 9.40 12.58 6.29
N ALA A 36 9.82 13.29 7.36
CA ALA A 36 10.15 14.73 7.30
C ALA A 36 11.37 15.04 6.40
N GLN A 37 12.27 14.09 6.21
CA GLN A 37 13.47 14.24 5.37
C GLN A 37 13.30 13.69 3.96
N ARG A 38 12.13 13.10 3.64
CA ARG A 38 11.86 12.55 2.31
C ARG A 38 11.80 13.65 1.25
N ARG A 39 12.23 13.32 0.05
CA ARG A 39 12.11 14.18 -1.14
C ARG A 39 10.65 14.40 -1.54
N THR A 40 9.83 13.36 -1.44
CA THR A 40 8.42 13.38 -1.88
C THR A 40 7.43 13.36 -0.71
N GLY A 41 7.90 13.23 0.53
CA GLY A 41 7.04 13.17 1.71
C GLY A 41 6.13 11.95 1.72
N ILE A 42 4.83 12.15 1.91
CA ILE A 42 3.80 11.07 1.89
C ILE A 42 2.97 11.20 0.62
N VAL A 43 3.23 10.35 -0.36
CA VAL A 43 2.59 10.41 -1.68
C VAL A 43 1.26 9.65 -1.75
N SER A 44 1.02 8.70 -0.83
CA SER A 44 -0.27 8.03 -0.71
C SER A 44 -1.35 9.00 -0.27
N ARG A 45 -2.47 9.05 -1.01
CA ARG A 45 -3.61 9.88 -0.62
C ARG A 45 -4.21 9.46 0.73
N GLY A 46 -4.44 8.16 0.93
CA GLY A 46 -4.92 7.62 2.20
C GLY A 46 -3.92 7.85 3.33
N GLY A 47 -2.63 7.59 3.07
CA GLY A 47 -1.55 7.82 4.02
C GLY A 47 -1.44 9.27 4.45
N SER A 48 -1.50 10.22 3.51
CA SER A 48 -1.42 11.66 3.82
C SER A 48 -2.64 12.17 4.58
N ILE A 49 -3.84 11.66 4.30
CA ILE A 49 -5.06 11.99 5.04
C ILE A 49 -4.95 11.51 6.50
N MET A 50 -4.53 10.27 6.72
CA MET A 50 -4.37 9.72 8.06
C MET A 50 -3.24 10.42 8.84
N ALA A 51 -2.10 10.67 8.20
CA ALA A 51 -1.02 11.43 8.81
C ALA A 51 -1.48 12.84 9.24
N LYS A 52 -2.19 13.56 8.37
CA LYS A 52 -2.78 14.86 8.70
C LYS A 52 -3.78 14.76 9.86
N TRP A 53 -4.60 13.72 9.88
CA TRP A 53 -5.57 13.48 10.95
C TRP A 53 -4.87 13.27 12.30
N CYS A 54 -3.87 12.37 12.35
CA CYS A 54 -3.09 12.10 13.55
C CYS A 54 -2.41 13.36 14.09
N MET A 55 -1.79 14.15 13.22
CA MET A 55 -1.14 15.41 13.62
C MET A 55 -2.13 16.46 14.13
N ALA A 56 -3.28 16.61 13.46
CA ALA A 56 -4.28 17.61 13.83
C ALA A 56 -4.97 17.31 15.17
N HIS A 57 -5.13 16.02 15.47
CA HIS A 57 -5.80 15.59 16.70
C HIS A 57 -4.81 15.20 17.82
N HIS A 58 -3.49 15.15 17.53
CA HIS A 58 -2.46 14.66 18.46
C HIS A 58 -2.80 13.28 19.04
N ARG A 59 -3.33 12.39 18.21
CA ARG A 59 -3.78 11.05 18.58
C ARG A 59 -3.31 10.02 17.56
N GLU A 60 -3.25 8.76 18.01
CA GLU A 60 -3.00 7.62 17.13
C GLU A 60 -4.12 7.49 16.09
N SER A 61 -3.78 6.88 14.96
CA SER A 61 -4.73 6.56 13.89
C SER A 61 -5.90 5.73 14.42
N PHE A 62 -7.13 6.19 14.23
CA PHE A 62 -8.31 5.41 14.59
C PHE A 62 -8.42 4.10 13.81
N LEU A 63 -7.82 4.00 12.61
CA LEU A 63 -7.74 2.76 11.85
C LEU A 63 -6.87 1.71 12.56
N TYR A 64 -5.83 2.15 13.24
CA TYR A 64 -5.00 1.28 14.07
C TYR A 64 -5.68 0.95 15.40
N GLU A 65 -6.24 1.97 16.09
CA GLU A 65 -6.91 1.78 17.39
C GLU A 65 -8.13 0.84 17.30
N HIS A 66 -8.88 0.88 16.19
CA HIS A 66 -10.09 0.08 15.95
C HIS A 66 -9.86 -1.09 14.97
N PHE A 67 -8.61 -1.57 14.83
CA PHE A 67 -8.32 -2.58 13.82
C PHE A 67 -9.06 -3.90 14.07
N GLU A 68 -9.24 -4.31 15.33
CA GLU A 68 -10.03 -5.51 15.68
C GLU A 68 -11.52 -5.32 15.34
N ASP A 69 -12.08 -4.14 15.59
CA ASP A 69 -13.47 -3.83 15.18
C ASP A 69 -13.62 -3.90 13.65
N ILE A 70 -12.60 -3.47 12.89
CA ILE A 70 -12.58 -3.60 11.43
C ILE A 70 -12.51 -5.08 11.04
N CYS A 71 -11.70 -5.89 11.70
CA CYS A 71 -11.64 -7.34 11.45
C CYS A 71 -12.99 -8.01 11.65
N ASP A 72 -13.74 -7.65 12.68
CA ASP A 72 -15.08 -8.20 12.93
C ASP A 72 -16.07 -7.86 11.80
N ILE A 73 -16.00 -6.64 11.26
CA ILE A 73 -16.79 -6.25 10.08
C ILE A 73 -16.37 -7.07 8.86
N MET A 74 -15.07 -7.15 8.59
CA MET A 74 -14.53 -7.89 7.43
C MET A 74 -14.95 -9.35 7.48
N LYS A 75 -14.87 -9.98 8.64
CA LYS A 75 -15.32 -11.36 8.87
C LYS A 75 -16.83 -11.53 8.62
N ALA A 76 -17.65 -10.59 9.11
CA ALA A 76 -19.10 -10.67 8.97
C ALA A 76 -19.58 -10.64 7.52
N TYR A 77 -18.84 -9.97 6.64
CA TYR A 77 -19.18 -9.80 5.22
C TYR A 77 -18.28 -10.62 4.26
N ASP A 78 -17.39 -11.46 4.81
CA ASP A 78 -16.41 -12.24 4.03
C ASP A 78 -15.55 -11.37 3.10
N VAL A 79 -15.06 -10.25 3.61
CA VAL A 79 -14.23 -9.28 2.89
C VAL A 79 -12.78 -9.39 3.33
N SER A 80 -11.85 -9.36 2.38
CA SER A 80 -10.42 -9.46 2.64
C SER A 80 -9.77 -8.08 2.87
N PHE A 81 -8.62 -8.06 3.56
CA PHE A 81 -7.77 -6.87 3.64
C PHE A 81 -6.82 -6.77 2.45
N SER A 82 -6.67 -5.55 1.91
CA SER A 82 -5.44 -5.04 1.34
C SER A 82 -4.87 -4.04 2.35
N LEU A 83 -3.88 -4.45 3.15
CA LEU A 83 -3.26 -3.57 4.14
C LEU A 83 -2.38 -2.56 3.43
N GLY A 84 -2.85 -1.31 3.41
CA GLY A 84 -2.33 -0.25 2.56
C GLY A 84 -0.98 0.30 3.02
N ASP A 85 -0.07 0.53 2.07
CA ASP A 85 1.24 1.13 2.27
C ASP A 85 1.18 2.67 2.20
N GLY A 86 0.59 3.29 3.20
CA GLY A 86 0.42 4.74 3.26
C GLY A 86 1.73 5.53 3.31
N LEU A 87 2.82 4.90 3.74
CA LEU A 87 4.16 5.48 3.81
C LEU A 87 5.10 4.93 2.72
N ARG A 88 4.56 4.43 1.60
CA ARG A 88 5.37 3.99 0.46
C ARG A 88 6.24 5.12 -0.10
N PRO A 89 7.45 4.83 -0.61
CA PRO A 89 8.31 5.82 -1.24
C PRO A 89 7.71 6.34 -2.55
N GLY A 90 7.83 7.66 -2.79
CA GLY A 90 7.38 8.32 -4.01
C GLY A 90 8.50 8.65 -4.99
N CYS A 91 9.75 8.31 -4.65
CA CYS A 91 10.91 8.41 -5.54
C CYS A 91 12.00 7.45 -5.08
N ALA A 92 12.97 7.19 -5.97
CA ALA A 92 14.06 6.24 -5.72
C ALA A 92 14.93 6.60 -4.49
N SER A 93 15.09 7.89 -4.17
CA SER A 93 15.89 8.31 -3.01
C SER A 93 15.21 8.06 -1.66
N ASP A 94 13.91 7.85 -1.64
CA ASP A 94 13.14 7.56 -0.43
C ASP A 94 12.90 6.04 -0.25
N ALA A 95 13.38 5.21 -1.19
CA ALA A 95 13.16 3.77 -1.20
C ALA A 95 13.81 3.07 -0.01
N ASN A 96 13.09 2.13 0.59
CA ASN A 96 13.53 1.30 1.71
C ASN A 96 14.02 2.14 2.92
N ASP A 97 13.40 3.29 3.13
CA ASP A 97 13.72 4.13 4.28
C ASP A 97 13.06 3.61 5.58
N GLU A 98 13.39 4.25 6.68
CA GLU A 98 12.88 3.89 7.99
C GLU A 98 11.35 4.00 8.09
N ALA A 99 10.76 5.01 7.45
CA ALA A 99 9.30 5.19 7.47
C ALA A 99 8.57 4.06 6.76
N GLN A 100 9.07 3.64 5.60
CA GLN A 100 8.51 2.52 4.83
C GLN A 100 8.56 1.22 5.63
N PHE A 101 9.72 0.90 6.22
CA PHE A 101 9.87 -0.35 6.96
C PHE A 101 9.15 -0.33 8.32
N ALA A 102 9.06 0.81 9.01
CA ALA A 102 8.27 0.93 10.23
C ALA A 102 6.78 0.62 9.96
N GLU A 103 6.23 1.14 8.87
CA GLU A 103 4.88 0.77 8.44
C GLU A 103 4.78 -0.72 8.09
N LEU A 104 5.70 -1.25 7.29
CA LEU A 104 5.69 -2.67 6.89
C LEU A 104 5.71 -3.61 8.10
N HIS A 105 6.49 -3.30 9.13
CA HIS A 105 6.51 -4.07 10.38
C HIS A 105 5.14 -4.05 11.07
N THR A 106 4.49 -2.89 11.15
CA THR A 106 3.13 -2.78 11.68
C THR A 106 2.12 -3.59 10.82
N LEU A 107 2.23 -3.56 9.49
CA LEU A 107 1.38 -4.37 8.61
C LEU A 107 1.55 -5.87 8.88
N GLY A 108 2.78 -6.32 9.18
CA GLY A 108 3.04 -7.69 9.62
C GLY A 108 2.36 -8.04 10.94
N GLU A 109 2.39 -7.15 11.94
CA GLU A 109 1.68 -7.32 13.21
C GLU A 109 0.16 -7.40 12.98
N LEU A 110 -0.40 -6.47 12.20
CA LEU A 110 -1.82 -6.42 11.88
C LEU A 110 -2.29 -7.63 11.07
N THR A 111 -1.43 -8.21 10.25
CA THR A 111 -1.70 -9.46 9.54
C THR A 111 -1.98 -10.60 10.53
N GLN A 112 -1.18 -10.71 11.60
CA GLN A 112 -1.40 -11.71 12.63
C GLN A 112 -2.71 -11.48 13.41
N VAL A 113 -3.10 -10.22 13.61
CA VAL A 113 -4.41 -9.89 14.21
C VAL A 113 -5.54 -10.33 13.29
N ALA A 114 -5.49 -9.94 12.01
CA ALA A 114 -6.50 -10.30 11.01
C ALA A 114 -6.68 -11.82 10.88
N TRP A 115 -5.58 -12.58 10.83
CA TRP A 115 -5.64 -14.04 10.75
C TRP A 115 -6.26 -14.70 11.99
N LYS A 116 -6.07 -14.14 13.19
CA LYS A 116 -6.77 -14.60 14.41
C LYS A 116 -8.28 -14.37 14.35
N HIS A 117 -8.72 -13.40 13.57
CA HIS A 117 -10.13 -13.13 13.28
C HIS A 117 -10.65 -13.90 12.06
N ASP A 118 -9.86 -14.82 11.47
CA ASP A 118 -10.18 -15.56 10.23
C ASP A 118 -10.40 -14.66 9.01
N VAL A 119 -9.70 -13.51 8.93
CA VAL A 119 -9.79 -12.58 7.81
C VAL A 119 -8.56 -12.72 6.90
N GLN A 120 -8.81 -12.93 5.61
CA GLN A 120 -7.75 -12.98 4.60
C GLN A 120 -7.09 -11.62 4.42
N THR A 121 -5.77 -11.63 4.20
CA THR A 121 -4.98 -10.40 4.16
C THR A 121 -3.93 -10.48 3.06
N MET A 122 -3.82 -9.43 2.25
CA MET A 122 -2.67 -9.14 1.42
C MET A 122 -2.03 -7.83 1.88
N ILE A 123 -0.73 -7.69 1.64
CA ILE A 123 0.07 -6.51 2.03
C ILE A 123 0.31 -5.68 0.78
N GLU A 124 0.02 -4.40 0.81
CA GLU A 124 0.46 -3.48 -0.24
C GLU A 124 1.97 -3.20 -0.14
N GLY A 125 2.58 -3.07 -1.28
CA GLY A 125 4.00 -2.89 -1.41
C GLY A 125 4.42 -1.63 -2.14
N PRO A 126 5.73 -1.36 -2.23
CA PRO A 126 6.29 -0.05 -2.55
C PRO A 126 6.00 0.39 -3.98
N GLY A 127 5.91 1.73 -4.15
CA GLY A 127 5.80 2.36 -5.47
C GLY A 127 7.15 2.52 -6.17
N HIS A 128 8.09 3.24 -5.57
CA HIS A 128 9.40 3.55 -6.17
C HIS A 128 10.52 2.82 -5.44
N VAL A 129 11.15 1.83 -6.13
CA VAL A 129 12.33 1.12 -5.60
C VAL A 129 13.30 0.83 -6.74
N PRO A 130 14.54 1.33 -6.68
CA PRO A 130 15.57 1.00 -7.67
C PRO A 130 15.83 -0.51 -7.74
N MET A 131 16.15 -1.03 -8.92
CA MET A 131 16.30 -2.47 -9.17
C MET A 131 17.17 -3.19 -8.13
N HIS A 132 18.30 -2.59 -7.74
CA HIS A 132 19.24 -3.20 -6.78
C HIS A 132 18.72 -3.30 -5.35
N MET A 133 17.62 -2.61 -5.01
CA MET A 133 16.99 -2.61 -3.69
C MET A 133 15.72 -3.48 -3.62
N ILE A 134 15.21 -3.97 -4.75
CA ILE A 134 13.95 -4.74 -4.81
C ILE A 134 14.06 -6.04 -4.01
N GLN A 135 15.17 -6.75 -4.12
CA GLN A 135 15.36 -8.01 -3.38
C GLN A 135 15.33 -7.79 -1.88
N ALA A 136 15.98 -6.74 -1.37
CA ALA A 136 15.95 -6.42 0.06
C ALA A 136 14.53 -6.12 0.54
N ASN A 137 13.75 -5.36 -0.26
CA ASN A 137 12.36 -5.04 0.03
C ASN A 137 11.49 -6.30 0.12
N MET A 138 11.57 -7.19 -0.87
CA MET A 138 10.82 -8.44 -0.89
C MET A 138 11.20 -9.36 0.26
N THR A 139 12.51 -9.47 0.56
CA THR A 139 12.99 -10.31 1.67
C THR A 139 12.46 -9.80 3.02
N GLU A 140 12.45 -8.49 3.23
CA GLU A 140 11.91 -7.90 4.46
C GLU A 140 10.41 -8.16 4.59
N GLN A 141 9.65 -8.02 3.50
CA GLN A 141 8.21 -8.31 3.51
C GLN A 141 7.93 -9.79 3.86
N LEU A 142 8.56 -10.73 3.18
CA LEU A 142 8.37 -12.15 3.44
C LEU A 142 8.63 -12.52 4.90
N LYS A 143 9.71 -11.97 5.46
CA LYS A 143 10.10 -12.21 6.84
C LYS A 143 9.12 -11.58 7.83
N THR A 144 8.80 -10.30 7.62
CA THR A 144 8.05 -9.48 8.58
C THR A 144 6.55 -9.75 8.51
N CYS A 145 6.02 -9.99 7.32
CA CYS A 145 4.59 -10.22 7.08
C CYS A 145 4.23 -11.71 6.99
N HIS A 146 5.10 -12.60 7.46
CA HIS A 146 4.82 -14.03 7.57
C HIS A 146 4.41 -14.69 6.27
N GLU A 147 5.04 -14.28 5.15
CA GLU A 147 4.73 -14.75 3.79
C GLU A 147 3.30 -14.42 3.33
N ALA A 148 2.62 -13.46 3.96
CA ALA A 148 1.34 -12.96 3.46
C ALA A 148 1.48 -12.48 2.01
N PRO A 149 0.45 -12.69 1.15
CA PRO A 149 0.50 -12.26 -0.24
C PRO A 149 0.90 -10.78 -0.38
N PHE A 150 1.89 -10.50 -1.24
CA PHE A 150 2.38 -9.15 -1.47
C PHE A 150 1.75 -8.59 -2.74
N TYR A 151 1.15 -7.41 -2.64
CA TYR A 151 0.52 -6.66 -3.73
C TYR A 151 1.32 -5.39 -3.98
N THR A 152 2.07 -5.32 -5.07
CA THR A 152 3.06 -4.25 -5.30
C THR A 152 2.64 -3.29 -6.40
N LEU A 153 2.88 -1.98 -6.17
CA LEU A 153 2.74 -0.92 -7.16
C LEU A 153 4.04 -0.81 -7.98
N GLY A 154 4.20 -1.63 -8.98
CA GLY A 154 5.43 -1.77 -9.73
C GLY A 154 6.35 -2.82 -9.10
N PRO A 155 7.51 -2.40 -8.55
CA PRO A 155 7.93 -1.01 -8.30
C PRO A 155 8.46 -0.27 -9.53
N LEU A 156 8.32 1.07 -9.49
CA LEU A 156 8.95 1.95 -10.47
C LEU A 156 10.46 2.00 -10.17
N THR A 157 11.28 1.60 -11.13
CA THR A 157 12.72 1.41 -10.92
C THR A 157 13.56 2.66 -11.14
N ILE A 158 12.98 3.68 -11.77
CA ILE A 158 13.62 4.97 -12.09
C ILE A 158 12.61 6.11 -11.96
N ASP A 159 13.10 7.35 -11.74
CA ASP A 159 12.26 8.55 -11.56
C ASP A 159 12.25 9.47 -12.80
N ILE A 160 12.98 9.16 -13.85
CA ILE A 160 13.24 10.05 -14.99
C ILE A 160 12.46 9.72 -16.25
N ALA A 161 11.38 8.97 -16.15
CA ALA A 161 10.59 8.52 -17.30
C ALA A 161 9.12 8.99 -17.26
N PRO A 162 8.83 10.28 -17.13
CA PRO A 162 7.45 10.79 -17.12
C PRO A 162 6.76 10.45 -18.43
N GLY A 163 5.54 9.91 -18.34
CA GLY A 163 4.79 9.39 -19.49
C GLY A 163 5.16 7.94 -19.88
N TYR A 164 6.20 7.37 -19.27
CA TYR A 164 6.63 5.98 -19.49
C TYR A 164 6.65 5.16 -18.19
N ASP A 165 5.93 5.62 -17.17
CA ASP A 165 5.88 4.97 -15.86
C ASP A 165 5.39 3.52 -15.92
N HIS A 166 4.48 3.20 -16.85
CA HIS A 166 4.03 1.84 -17.11
C HIS A 166 5.18 0.92 -17.56
N ILE A 167 6.18 1.43 -18.28
CA ILE A 167 7.36 0.67 -18.69
C ILE A 167 8.36 0.55 -17.53
N ALA A 168 8.69 1.69 -16.87
CA ALA A 168 9.60 1.70 -15.74
C ALA A 168 9.13 0.78 -14.60
N SER A 169 7.83 0.77 -14.34
CA SER A 169 7.23 -0.09 -13.32
C SER A 169 7.10 -1.56 -13.75
N ALA A 170 6.86 -1.83 -15.03
CA ALA A 170 6.81 -3.20 -15.54
C ALA A 170 8.17 -3.93 -15.38
N ILE A 171 9.28 -3.21 -15.50
CA ILE A 171 10.62 -3.75 -15.21
C ILE A 171 10.71 -4.21 -13.75
N GLY A 172 10.30 -3.38 -12.82
CA GLY A 172 10.27 -3.74 -11.40
C GLY A 172 9.26 -4.82 -11.09
N ALA A 173 8.09 -4.80 -11.75
CA ALA A 173 7.05 -5.80 -11.61
C ALA A 173 7.54 -7.20 -12.02
N ALA A 174 8.22 -7.32 -13.16
CA ALA A 174 8.81 -8.58 -13.58
C ALA A 174 9.85 -9.09 -12.56
N MET A 175 10.66 -8.19 -12.03
CA MET A 175 11.70 -8.49 -11.04
C MET A 175 11.13 -8.97 -9.71
N ILE A 176 10.20 -8.22 -9.14
CA ILE A 176 9.61 -8.54 -7.83
C ILE A 176 8.63 -9.72 -7.94
N GLY A 177 7.95 -9.85 -9.08
CA GLY A 177 7.10 -10.99 -9.40
C GLY A 177 7.88 -12.29 -9.43
N TRP A 178 9.07 -12.29 -10.06
CA TRP A 178 9.98 -13.44 -10.03
C TRP A 178 10.44 -13.79 -8.61
N MET A 179 10.53 -12.81 -7.71
CA MET A 179 10.91 -13.01 -6.31
C MET A 179 9.74 -13.47 -5.41
N GLY A 180 8.50 -13.54 -5.93
CA GLY A 180 7.37 -14.11 -5.19
C GLY A 180 6.21 -13.15 -4.89
N THR A 181 6.17 -11.95 -5.45
CA THR A 181 4.98 -11.08 -5.35
C THR A 181 3.74 -11.81 -5.89
N ALA A 182 2.66 -11.75 -5.14
CA ALA A 182 1.43 -12.47 -5.45
C ALA A 182 0.50 -11.71 -6.40
N MET A 183 0.50 -10.38 -6.35
CA MET A 183 -0.35 -9.53 -7.18
C MET A 183 0.38 -8.24 -7.56
N LEU A 184 0.18 -7.81 -8.80
CA LEU A 184 0.80 -6.60 -9.35
C LEU A 184 -0.28 -5.55 -9.61
N CYS A 185 -0.12 -4.35 -9.05
CA CYS A 185 -0.90 -3.19 -9.40
C CYS A 185 -0.31 -2.55 -10.66
N TYR A 186 -1.07 -2.49 -11.75
CA TYR A 186 -0.58 -1.84 -12.96
C TYR A 186 -0.41 -0.33 -12.77
N VAL A 187 0.53 0.23 -13.51
CA VAL A 187 0.82 1.66 -13.57
C VAL A 187 0.53 2.15 -14.99
N THR A 188 -0.06 3.32 -15.13
CA THR A 188 -0.36 3.90 -16.43
C THR A 188 0.71 4.92 -16.87
N PRO A 189 0.74 5.31 -18.18
CA PRO A 189 1.59 6.42 -18.63
C PRO A 189 1.33 7.74 -17.89
N LYS A 190 0.17 7.89 -17.24
CA LYS A 190 -0.26 9.10 -16.53
C LYS A 190 0.07 9.13 -15.04
N GLU A 191 0.77 8.14 -14.49
CA GLU A 191 0.96 7.98 -13.05
C GLU A 191 1.35 9.28 -12.31
N HIS A 192 2.24 10.06 -12.87
CA HIS A 192 2.67 11.33 -12.26
C HIS A 192 2.16 12.57 -13.00
N LEU A 193 1.33 12.40 -14.02
CA LEU A 193 0.92 13.47 -14.93
C LEU A 193 -0.55 13.86 -14.82
N GLY A 194 -1.40 12.99 -14.31
CA GLY A 194 -2.84 13.26 -14.19
C GLY A 194 -3.70 12.01 -14.13
N LEU A 195 -5.01 12.19 -14.26
CA LEU A 195 -5.93 11.06 -14.30
C LEU A 195 -5.80 10.31 -15.63
N PRO A 196 -5.66 8.98 -15.62
CA PRO A 196 -5.58 8.18 -16.82
C PRO A 196 -6.94 8.13 -17.54
N ASP A 197 -6.91 8.11 -18.85
CA ASP A 197 -8.04 7.76 -19.68
C ASP A 197 -8.07 6.25 -19.99
N ARG A 198 -9.03 5.81 -20.80
CA ARG A 198 -9.20 4.40 -21.17
C ARG A 198 -7.98 3.82 -21.89
N ASP A 199 -7.33 4.60 -22.75
CA ASP A 199 -6.19 4.13 -23.51
C ASP A 199 -4.94 4.06 -22.65
N ASP A 200 -4.75 4.99 -21.71
CA ASP A 200 -3.71 4.93 -20.71
C ASP A 200 -3.83 3.67 -19.83
N VAL A 201 -5.06 3.36 -19.36
CA VAL A 201 -5.33 2.12 -18.60
C VAL A 201 -4.98 0.89 -19.40
N LYS A 202 -5.40 0.86 -20.68
CA LYS A 202 -5.08 -0.25 -21.59
C LYS A 202 -3.57 -0.44 -21.75
N GLN A 203 -2.80 0.63 -21.95
CA GLN A 203 -1.34 0.56 -22.04
C GLN A 203 -0.70 0.01 -20.76
N GLY A 204 -1.15 0.49 -19.60
CA GLY A 204 -0.69 -0.02 -18.31
C GLY A 204 -0.95 -1.52 -18.13
N ILE A 205 -2.16 -1.97 -18.45
CA ILE A 205 -2.52 -3.41 -18.37
C ILE A 205 -1.69 -4.24 -19.33
N ILE A 206 -1.46 -3.78 -20.57
CA ILE A 206 -0.62 -4.48 -21.54
C ILE A 206 0.80 -4.64 -21.00
N ALA A 207 1.41 -3.56 -20.48
CA ALA A 207 2.75 -3.60 -19.91
C ALA A 207 2.87 -4.64 -18.78
N TYR A 208 1.88 -4.68 -17.89
CA TYR A 208 1.86 -5.61 -16.76
C TYR A 208 1.49 -7.07 -17.13
N LYS A 209 0.82 -7.27 -18.26
CA LYS A 209 0.63 -8.61 -18.81
C LYS A 209 1.89 -9.17 -19.48
N ILE A 210 2.81 -8.29 -19.87
CA ILE A 210 4.10 -8.66 -20.44
C ILE A 210 5.13 -8.95 -19.33
N ALA A 211 5.08 -8.16 -18.23
CA ALA A 211 5.95 -8.34 -17.07
C ALA A 211 5.69 -9.68 -16.37
#